data_45696eb18ee5b1cf8a22f2127b9d307e
#
_entry.id   45696eb18ee5b1cf8a22f2127b9d307e
#
_cell.length_a   1.000
_cell.length_b   1.000
_cell.length_c   1.000
_cell.angle_alpha   90.00
_cell.angle_beta   90.00
_cell.angle_gamma   90.00
#
_symmetry.space_group_name_H-M   'P 1'
#
loop_
_entity.id
_entity.type
_entity.pdbx_description
1 polymer ?
#
loop_
_entity_poly.entity_id
_entity_poly.type
_entity_poly.pdbx_seq_one_letter_code
_entity_poly.pdbx_strand_id
1 'polypeptide(L)'
;ISGGSTGAFMASSVFMIGRIEGISKPGLASLLPTRSDHKFLLTDLGANVECDAENLYQFALMGAIFAENTLSLVYPRIALLNIGIEAVKGYKSIRDAADLLKKDTALNYIGFLEGNFLLNGKADVIVTDGFAGNVALKTLEGAAKNVISLLKSDKKKSILSHVFGYLIKYLFKDKYQRLKQINPDQYNGASLIGLTSVVVKSHGSANIEAFAYAIADAALQARRQIPQKILAGLNKNEILMK
;
A
#
# COMPACT_ATOMS: atom_id res chain seq x y z
N ILE A 1 10.96 4.54 -13.14
CA ILE A 1 9.79 5.28 -12.63
C ILE A 1 8.99 5.80 -13.81
N SER A 2 7.64 5.76 -13.73
CA SER A 2 6.76 6.27 -14.79
C SER A 2 5.43 6.77 -14.24
N GLY A 3 4.90 7.85 -14.82
CA GLY A 3 3.54 8.37 -14.62
C GLY A 3 2.54 7.88 -15.68
N GLY A 4 2.93 6.96 -16.57
CA GLY A 4 2.09 6.43 -17.64
C GLY A 4 0.91 5.58 -17.17
N SER A 5 0.15 4.98 -18.10
CA SER A 5 -0.98 4.11 -17.79
C SER A 5 -0.51 2.87 -17.01
N THR A 6 -1.27 2.44 -16.00
CA THR A 6 -0.86 1.33 -15.12
C THR A 6 -0.72 0.03 -15.88
N GLY A 7 -1.64 -0.30 -16.78
CA GLY A 7 -1.59 -1.54 -17.56
C GLY A 7 -0.39 -1.62 -18.50
N ALA A 8 -0.14 -0.56 -19.28
CA ALA A 8 1.02 -0.50 -20.17
C ALA A 8 2.34 -0.52 -19.40
N PHE A 9 2.42 0.21 -18.27
CA PHE A 9 3.59 0.23 -17.41
C PHE A 9 3.88 -1.15 -16.81
N MET A 10 2.86 -1.83 -16.30
CA MET A 10 3.00 -3.19 -15.76
C MET A 10 3.46 -4.18 -16.83
N ALA A 11 2.78 -4.22 -17.99
CA ALA A 11 3.13 -5.13 -19.07
C ALA A 11 4.57 -4.90 -19.56
N SER A 12 4.95 -3.65 -19.80
CA SER A 12 6.33 -3.29 -20.20
C SER A 12 7.35 -3.68 -19.14
N SER A 13 7.04 -3.45 -17.86
CA SER A 13 7.96 -3.79 -16.76
C SER A 13 8.16 -5.29 -16.62
N VAL A 14 7.09 -6.08 -16.72
CA VAL A 14 7.20 -7.56 -16.70
C VAL A 14 8.00 -8.08 -17.90
N PHE A 15 7.77 -7.53 -19.08
CA PHE A 15 8.46 -7.96 -20.31
C PHE A 15 9.93 -7.55 -20.32
N MET A 16 10.26 -6.31 -19.96
CA MET A 16 11.61 -5.76 -20.10
C MET A 16 12.52 -6.06 -18.90
N ILE A 17 11.96 -6.12 -17.69
CA ILE A 17 12.74 -6.28 -16.45
C ILE A 17 12.69 -7.74 -15.98
N GLY A 18 11.55 -8.38 -16.12
CA GLY A 18 11.33 -9.76 -15.68
C GLY A 18 10.89 -9.86 -14.21
N ARG A 19 10.21 -10.97 -13.92
CA ARG A 19 9.77 -11.31 -12.57
C ARG A 19 10.90 -12.00 -11.80
N ILE A 20 10.89 -11.86 -10.49
CA ILE A 20 11.70 -12.68 -9.59
C ILE A 20 11.28 -14.16 -9.79
N GLU A 21 12.25 -15.06 -9.84
CA GLU A 21 12.00 -16.49 -9.96
C GLU A 21 11.10 -16.98 -8.80
N GLY A 22 10.11 -17.80 -9.10
CA GLY A 22 9.10 -18.26 -8.16
C GLY A 22 7.91 -17.31 -7.96
N ILE A 23 7.96 -16.07 -8.45
CA ILE A 23 6.81 -15.13 -8.39
C ILE A 23 5.92 -15.31 -9.62
N SER A 24 4.67 -15.68 -9.39
CA SER A 24 3.66 -15.87 -10.43
C SER A 24 3.16 -14.54 -11.01
N LYS A 25 2.90 -13.55 -10.17
CA LYS A 25 2.46 -12.19 -10.55
C LYS A 25 3.13 -11.12 -9.68
N PRO A 26 3.61 -10.01 -10.27
CA PRO A 26 4.03 -8.85 -9.48
C PRO A 26 2.79 -8.15 -8.90
N GLY A 27 2.90 -7.61 -7.70
CA GLY A 27 1.85 -6.84 -7.04
C GLY A 27 2.16 -5.34 -7.02
N LEU A 28 1.15 -4.50 -7.19
CA LEU A 28 1.30 -3.05 -7.04
C LEU A 28 1.04 -2.70 -5.57
N ALA A 29 2.05 -2.17 -4.88
CA ALA A 29 2.03 -1.90 -3.46
C ALA A 29 2.30 -0.42 -3.14
N SER A 30 1.60 0.15 -2.16
CA SER A 30 1.84 1.52 -1.69
C SER A 30 1.79 1.60 -0.17
N LEU A 31 2.63 2.48 0.37
CA LEU A 31 2.62 2.84 1.80
C LEU A 31 1.56 3.91 2.03
N LEU A 32 0.57 3.60 2.86
CA LEU A 32 -0.52 4.50 3.22
C LEU A 32 -0.44 4.89 4.70
N PRO A 33 -0.92 6.09 5.08
CA PRO A 33 -0.93 6.53 6.46
C PRO A 33 -2.01 5.83 7.27
N THR A 34 -1.75 5.65 8.57
CA THR A 34 -2.78 5.27 9.55
C THR A 34 -3.27 6.51 10.32
N ARG A 35 -4.23 6.31 11.22
CA ARG A 35 -4.68 7.36 12.17
C ARG A 35 -3.61 7.76 13.18
N SER A 36 -2.64 6.90 13.44
CA SER A 36 -1.43 7.15 14.20
C SER A 36 -0.28 7.46 13.23
N ASP A 37 0.84 7.96 13.71
CA ASP A 37 1.98 8.37 12.86
C ASP A 37 2.72 7.18 12.19
N HIS A 38 2.05 6.05 12.03
CA HIS A 38 2.54 4.86 11.37
C HIS A 38 2.02 4.76 9.93
N LYS A 39 2.74 4.03 9.10
CA LYS A 39 2.32 3.65 7.75
C LYS A 39 2.07 2.15 7.68
N PHE A 40 1.19 1.74 6.78
CA PHE A 40 1.00 0.34 6.41
C PHE A 40 1.15 0.17 4.91
N LEU A 41 1.50 -1.03 4.48
CA LEU A 41 1.55 -1.41 3.07
C LEU A 41 0.21 -1.99 2.65
N LEU A 42 -0.36 -1.48 1.55
CA LEU A 42 -1.52 -2.08 0.89
C LEU A 42 -1.11 -2.66 -0.47
N THR A 43 -1.44 -3.92 -0.74
CA THR A 43 -1.15 -4.64 -1.98
C THR A 43 -2.19 -5.74 -2.23
N ASP A 44 -2.71 -5.95 -3.44
CA ASP A 44 -2.43 -5.35 -4.74
C ASP A 44 -3.36 -4.14 -4.98
N LEU A 45 -2.83 -3.12 -5.64
CA LEU A 45 -3.55 -1.86 -5.90
C LEU A 45 -4.03 -1.72 -7.37
N GLY A 46 -4.17 -2.83 -8.07
CA GLY A 46 -4.70 -2.84 -9.44
C GLY A 46 -3.74 -3.34 -10.51
N ALA A 47 -2.69 -4.09 -10.14
CA ALA A 47 -1.87 -4.82 -11.09
C ALA A 47 -2.61 -6.07 -11.59
N ASN A 48 -3.32 -6.77 -10.73
CA ASN A 48 -4.00 -8.03 -11.03
C ASN A 48 -5.44 -7.98 -10.53
N VAL A 49 -6.40 -7.89 -11.44
CA VAL A 49 -7.82 -7.77 -11.11
C VAL A 49 -8.30 -8.98 -10.31
N GLU A 50 -7.90 -10.18 -10.73
CA GLU A 50 -8.21 -11.43 -10.04
C GLU A 50 -6.93 -12.12 -9.55
N CYS A 51 -6.98 -12.60 -8.32
CA CYS A 51 -5.89 -13.31 -7.67
C CYS A 51 -6.39 -14.64 -7.10
N ASP A 52 -5.60 -15.68 -7.30
CA ASP A 52 -5.77 -16.94 -6.60
C ASP A 52 -5.11 -16.91 -5.20
N ALA A 53 -5.22 -18.01 -4.47
CA ALA A 53 -4.68 -18.13 -3.12
C ALA A 53 -3.16 -17.98 -3.08
N GLU A 54 -2.46 -18.52 -4.08
CA GLU A 54 -1.01 -18.45 -4.18
C GLU A 54 -0.54 -17.02 -4.45
N ASN A 55 -1.23 -16.29 -5.33
CA ASN A 55 -0.93 -14.87 -5.59
C ASN A 55 -1.03 -14.03 -4.32
N LEU A 56 -2.14 -14.20 -3.55
CA LEU A 56 -2.35 -13.47 -2.30
C LEU A 56 -1.29 -13.85 -1.25
N TYR A 57 -0.94 -15.12 -1.16
CA TYR A 57 0.15 -15.57 -0.28
C TYR A 57 1.50 -14.95 -0.68
N GLN A 58 1.84 -14.96 -1.98
CA GLN A 58 3.06 -14.34 -2.49
C GLN A 58 3.09 -12.84 -2.22
N PHE A 59 1.95 -12.14 -2.36
CA PHE A 59 1.84 -10.71 -2.02
C PHE A 59 2.07 -10.46 -0.53
N ALA A 60 1.59 -11.36 0.33
CA ALA A 60 1.83 -11.27 1.77
C ALA A 60 3.32 -11.40 2.11
N LEU A 61 4.00 -12.40 1.54
CA LEU A 61 5.43 -12.63 1.73
C LEU A 61 6.26 -11.45 1.22
N MET A 62 6.03 -11.03 -0.03
CA MET A 62 6.71 -9.86 -0.60
C MET A 62 6.43 -8.59 0.19
N GLY A 63 5.18 -8.39 0.63
CA GLY A 63 4.74 -7.26 1.43
C GLY A 63 5.41 -7.22 2.81
N ALA A 64 5.55 -8.37 3.48
CA ALA A 64 6.27 -8.49 4.75
C ALA A 64 7.72 -8.04 4.60
N ILE A 65 8.44 -8.61 3.63
CA ILE A 65 9.85 -8.26 3.36
C ILE A 65 9.99 -6.78 3.00
N PHE A 66 9.06 -6.24 2.21
CA PHE A 66 9.02 -4.83 1.87
C PHE A 66 8.85 -3.96 3.12
N ALA A 67 7.86 -4.27 3.97
CA ALA A 67 7.57 -3.51 5.20
C ALA A 67 8.72 -3.59 6.22
N GLU A 68 9.32 -4.74 6.44
CA GLU A 68 10.51 -4.91 7.27
C GLU A 68 11.62 -3.95 6.86
N ASN A 69 11.84 -3.85 5.57
CA ASN A 69 12.96 -3.09 5.03
C ASN A 69 12.65 -1.60 4.78
N THR A 70 11.42 -1.21 4.55
CA THR A 70 11.04 0.18 4.29
C THR A 70 10.52 0.90 5.54
N LEU A 71 9.83 0.20 6.43
CA LEU A 71 9.28 0.74 7.67
C LEU A 71 10.13 0.41 8.90
N SER A 72 11.21 -0.39 8.73
CA SER A 72 12.08 -0.85 9.83
C SER A 72 11.31 -1.62 10.90
N LEU A 73 10.34 -2.42 10.47
CA LEU A 73 9.53 -3.28 11.33
C LEU A 73 10.22 -4.63 11.51
N VAL A 74 10.06 -5.21 12.69
CA VAL A 74 10.43 -6.59 12.96
C VAL A 74 9.14 -7.40 13.01
N TYR A 75 9.02 -8.43 12.15
CA TYR A 75 7.88 -9.35 12.11
C TYR A 75 6.53 -8.63 11.90
N PRO A 76 6.32 -7.95 10.73
CA PRO A 76 5.16 -7.11 10.47
C PRO A 76 3.85 -7.92 10.49
N ARG A 77 2.79 -7.32 11.04
CA ARG A 77 1.46 -7.90 11.12
C ARG A 77 0.80 -7.89 9.75
N ILE A 78 0.43 -9.07 9.24
CA ILE A 78 -0.18 -9.27 7.93
C ILE A 78 -1.65 -9.58 8.09
N ALA A 79 -2.52 -8.89 7.35
CA ALA A 79 -3.94 -9.20 7.26
C ALA A 79 -4.38 -9.35 5.81
N LEU A 80 -5.37 -10.22 5.56
CA LEU A 80 -6.09 -10.25 4.30
C LEU A 80 -7.33 -9.34 4.39
N LEU A 81 -7.49 -8.44 3.42
CA LEU A 81 -8.70 -7.61 3.30
C LEU A 81 -9.90 -8.51 2.97
N ASN A 82 -10.97 -8.40 3.76
CA ASN A 82 -12.16 -9.25 3.59
C ASN A 82 -13.43 -8.47 3.98
N ILE A 83 -14.59 -9.05 3.70
CA ILE A 83 -15.92 -8.51 4.01
C ILE A 83 -16.39 -8.83 5.44
N GLY A 84 -15.61 -9.55 6.21
CA GLY A 84 -15.87 -9.94 7.60
C GLY A 84 -14.67 -10.70 8.17
N ILE A 85 -14.61 -10.83 9.49
CA ILE A 85 -13.50 -11.47 10.20
C ILE A 85 -13.67 -12.99 10.37
N GLU A 86 -14.88 -13.51 10.08
CA GLU A 86 -15.19 -14.93 10.24
C GLU A 86 -14.54 -15.75 9.13
N ALA A 87 -14.07 -16.95 9.46
CA ALA A 87 -13.34 -17.85 8.56
C ALA A 87 -14.11 -18.25 7.29
N VAL A 88 -15.44 -18.18 7.33
CA VAL A 88 -16.32 -18.56 6.20
C VAL A 88 -16.60 -17.41 5.22
N LYS A 89 -16.24 -16.19 5.59
CA LYS A 89 -16.49 -14.98 4.77
C LYS A 89 -15.49 -14.83 3.64
N GLY A 90 -15.91 -14.13 2.61
CA GLY A 90 -15.09 -13.79 1.43
C GLY A 90 -15.02 -14.88 0.37
N TYR A 91 -14.30 -14.58 -0.69
CA TYR A 91 -14.09 -15.50 -1.81
C TYR A 91 -13.25 -16.72 -1.40
N LYS A 92 -13.37 -17.80 -2.17
CA LYS A 92 -12.58 -19.02 -1.96
C LYS A 92 -11.09 -18.74 -1.96
N SER A 93 -10.59 -17.91 -2.89
CA SER A 93 -9.18 -17.52 -2.98
C SER A 93 -8.66 -16.87 -1.70
N ILE A 94 -9.46 -16.01 -1.05
CA ILE A 94 -9.08 -15.34 0.21
C ILE A 94 -9.02 -16.35 1.36
N ARG A 95 -9.98 -17.29 1.43
CA ARG A 95 -9.99 -18.32 2.48
C ARG A 95 -8.84 -19.31 2.32
N ASP A 96 -8.60 -19.76 1.09
CA ASP A 96 -7.48 -20.66 0.79
C ASP A 96 -6.12 -19.97 1.06
N ALA A 97 -5.99 -18.67 0.74
CA ALA A 97 -4.80 -17.88 1.08
C ALA A 97 -4.61 -17.76 2.60
N ALA A 98 -5.69 -17.57 3.36
CA ALA A 98 -5.63 -17.55 4.82
C ALA A 98 -5.10 -18.87 5.39
N ASP A 99 -5.47 -20.00 4.78
CA ASP A 99 -4.99 -21.31 5.21
C ASP A 99 -3.51 -21.53 4.86
N LEU A 100 -3.02 -20.98 3.74
CA LEU A 100 -1.59 -20.96 3.43
C LEU A 100 -0.82 -20.11 4.43
N LEU A 101 -1.30 -18.90 4.71
CA LEU A 101 -0.67 -17.96 5.65
C LEU A 101 -0.63 -18.48 7.10
N LYS A 102 -1.66 -19.22 7.53
CA LYS A 102 -1.66 -19.86 8.88
C LYS A 102 -0.62 -20.97 9.02
N LYS A 103 -0.28 -21.65 7.91
CA LYS A 103 0.73 -22.71 7.90
C LYS A 103 2.16 -22.16 7.91
N ASP A 104 2.34 -20.95 7.45
CA ASP A 104 3.66 -20.29 7.40
C ASP A 104 3.95 -19.56 8.71
N THR A 105 4.66 -20.20 9.60
CA THR A 105 5.06 -19.62 10.90
C THR A 105 6.12 -18.52 10.79
N ALA A 106 6.74 -18.36 9.62
CA ALA A 106 7.68 -17.28 9.36
C ALA A 106 6.96 -15.93 9.13
N LEU A 107 5.65 -15.95 8.85
CA LEU A 107 4.83 -14.78 8.64
C LEU A 107 3.91 -14.51 9.84
N ASN A 108 3.79 -13.25 10.24
CA ASN A 108 2.88 -12.83 11.31
C ASN A 108 1.48 -12.56 10.78
N TYR A 109 0.80 -13.62 10.36
CA TYR A 109 -0.58 -13.51 9.88
C TYR A 109 -1.56 -13.33 11.04
N ILE A 110 -2.28 -12.21 11.07
CA ILE A 110 -3.22 -11.86 12.14
C ILE A 110 -4.69 -12.08 11.78
N GLY A 111 -4.98 -12.63 10.60
CA GLY A 111 -6.34 -12.93 10.17
C GLY A 111 -6.90 -11.95 9.16
N PHE A 112 -8.25 -11.86 9.08
CA PHE A 112 -8.95 -10.95 8.18
C PHE A 112 -9.10 -9.55 8.77
N LEU A 113 -9.17 -8.56 7.87
CA LEU A 113 -9.41 -7.16 8.19
C LEU A 113 -10.51 -6.62 7.28
N GLU A 114 -11.52 -5.96 7.85
CA GLU A 114 -12.56 -5.30 7.07
C GLU A 114 -12.13 -3.89 6.63
N GLY A 115 -12.71 -3.39 5.53
CA GLY A 115 -12.35 -2.12 4.91
C GLY A 115 -12.46 -0.88 5.81
N ASN A 116 -13.41 -0.88 6.78
CA ASN A 116 -13.56 0.20 7.76
C ASN A 116 -12.38 0.30 8.75
N PHE A 117 -11.54 -0.73 8.84
CA PHE A 117 -10.36 -0.77 9.70
C PHE A 117 -9.04 -0.53 8.96
N LEU A 118 -9.05 -0.24 7.65
CA LEU A 118 -7.82 -0.02 6.86
C LEU A 118 -6.86 0.98 7.50
N LEU A 119 -7.39 2.10 7.99
CA LEU A 119 -6.57 3.21 8.52
C LEU A 119 -6.32 3.13 10.04
N ASN A 120 -6.72 2.07 10.72
CA ASN A 120 -6.64 2.02 12.19
C ASN A 120 -5.30 1.52 12.76
N GLY A 121 -4.37 1.05 11.91
CA GLY A 121 -3.06 0.58 12.32
C GLY A 121 -3.05 -0.81 12.98
N LYS A 122 -4.09 -1.62 12.77
CA LYS A 122 -4.11 -3.01 13.27
C LYS A 122 -3.14 -3.92 12.53
N ALA A 123 -2.96 -3.70 11.22
CA ALA A 123 -2.03 -4.44 10.38
C ALA A 123 -0.97 -3.50 9.79
N ASP A 124 0.20 -4.05 9.51
CA ASP A 124 1.33 -3.36 8.89
C ASP A 124 1.40 -3.65 7.39
N VAL A 125 0.88 -4.81 6.99
CA VAL A 125 0.70 -5.24 5.60
C VAL A 125 -0.74 -5.72 5.43
N ILE A 126 -1.46 -5.13 4.47
CA ILE A 126 -2.82 -5.54 4.12
C ILE A 126 -2.80 -6.02 2.68
N VAL A 127 -3.23 -7.25 2.48
CA VAL A 127 -3.20 -7.94 1.19
C VAL A 127 -4.62 -8.09 0.64
N THR A 128 -4.77 -7.85 -0.64
CA THR A 128 -6.02 -7.98 -1.38
C THR A 128 -5.73 -8.28 -2.85
N ASP A 129 -6.76 -8.62 -3.63
CA ASP A 129 -6.68 -8.58 -5.09
C ASP A 129 -6.64 -7.13 -5.60
N GLY A 130 -6.24 -6.95 -6.86
CA GLY A 130 -6.11 -5.62 -7.43
C GLY A 130 -7.45 -4.92 -7.67
N PHE A 131 -8.57 -5.64 -7.79
CA PHE A 131 -9.88 -5.00 -7.90
C PHE A 131 -10.27 -4.33 -6.59
N ALA A 132 -10.32 -5.10 -5.49
CA ALA A 132 -10.69 -4.57 -4.19
C ALA A 132 -9.69 -3.52 -3.68
N GLY A 133 -8.38 -3.74 -3.90
CA GLY A 133 -7.34 -2.80 -3.51
C GLY A 133 -7.41 -1.47 -4.26
N ASN A 134 -7.66 -1.49 -5.57
CA ASN A 134 -7.83 -0.27 -6.35
C ASN A 134 -9.09 0.49 -5.95
N VAL A 135 -10.21 -0.21 -5.72
CA VAL A 135 -11.45 0.41 -5.22
C VAL A 135 -11.21 1.05 -3.85
N ALA A 136 -10.58 0.34 -2.91
CA ALA A 136 -10.24 0.87 -1.59
C ALA A 136 -9.36 2.11 -1.69
N LEU A 137 -8.28 2.07 -2.47
CA LEU A 137 -7.37 3.20 -2.67
C LEU A 137 -8.11 4.42 -3.25
N LYS A 138 -8.89 4.22 -4.34
CA LYS A 138 -9.61 5.31 -4.99
C LYS A 138 -10.70 5.91 -4.10
N THR A 139 -11.34 5.10 -3.28
CA THR A 139 -12.32 5.57 -2.27
C THR A 139 -11.63 6.41 -1.21
N LEU A 140 -10.48 5.97 -0.69
CA LEU A 140 -9.70 6.73 0.29
C LEU A 140 -9.19 8.06 -0.29
N GLU A 141 -8.65 8.05 -1.53
CA GLU A 141 -8.21 9.25 -2.23
C GLU A 141 -9.36 10.26 -2.43
N GLY A 142 -10.52 9.76 -2.90
CA GLY A 142 -11.71 10.58 -3.12
C GLY A 142 -12.26 11.17 -1.82
N ALA A 143 -12.36 10.37 -0.77
CA ALA A 143 -12.79 10.82 0.55
C ALA A 143 -11.85 11.90 1.12
N ALA A 144 -10.52 11.68 1.03
CA ALA A 144 -9.54 12.65 1.50
C ALA A 144 -9.65 13.98 0.74
N LYS A 145 -9.76 13.95 -0.61
CA LYS A 145 -9.96 15.15 -1.43
C LYS A 145 -11.23 15.90 -1.07
N ASN A 146 -12.34 15.19 -0.84
CA ASN A 146 -13.61 15.81 -0.45
C ASN A 146 -13.51 16.49 0.91
N VAL A 147 -12.93 15.84 1.91
CA VAL A 147 -12.71 16.44 3.25
C VAL A 147 -11.83 17.69 3.14
N ILE A 148 -10.71 17.63 2.40
CA ILE A 148 -9.84 18.78 2.18
C ILE A 148 -10.57 19.91 1.46
N SER A 149 -11.43 19.60 0.47
CA SER A 149 -12.23 20.59 -0.25
C SER A 149 -13.24 21.28 0.67
N LEU A 150 -13.95 20.52 1.49
CA LEU A 150 -14.89 21.08 2.47
C LEU A 150 -14.18 22.03 3.46
N LEU A 151 -13.01 21.67 3.96
CA LEU A 151 -12.21 22.50 4.85
C LEU A 151 -11.67 23.78 4.18
N LYS A 152 -11.49 23.77 2.84
CA LYS A 152 -11.07 24.94 2.05
C LYS A 152 -12.22 25.84 1.64
N SER A 153 -13.45 25.33 1.58
CA SER A 153 -14.63 26.01 1.02
C SER A 153 -15.15 27.17 1.88
N ASP A 154 -14.85 27.21 3.18
CA ASP A 154 -15.29 28.26 4.11
C ASP A 154 -14.54 29.61 4.00
N LYS A 155 -13.99 29.91 2.80
CA LYS A 155 -13.41 31.24 2.51
C LYS A 155 -14.47 32.29 2.21
N LYS A 156 -15.55 32.42 3.00
CA LYS A 156 -16.34 33.63 3.04
C LYS A 156 -15.61 34.71 3.87
N LYS A 157 -15.09 35.65 3.12
CA LYS A 157 -14.40 36.90 3.34
C LYS A 157 -14.90 37.73 4.54
N SER A 158 -14.67 37.28 5.77
CA SER A 158 -14.77 38.15 6.95
C SER A 158 -13.40 38.19 7.63
N ILE A 159 -12.95 39.36 8.07
CA ILE A 159 -11.72 39.53 8.87
C ILE A 159 -11.78 38.62 10.11
N LEU A 160 -12.97 38.45 10.69
CA LEU A 160 -13.22 37.52 11.79
C LEU A 160 -12.89 36.06 11.42
N SER A 161 -13.19 35.63 10.19
CA SER A 161 -12.90 34.27 9.75
C SER A 161 -11.40 33.99 9.57
N HIS A 162 -10.60 35.02 9.24
CA HIS A 162 -9.14 34.90 9.17
C HIS A 162 -8.51 34.78 10.57
N VAL A 163 -9.00 35.59 11.55
CA VAL A 163 -8.53 35.51 12.94
C VAL A 163 -8.93 34.16 13.55
N PHE A 164 -10.17 33.71 13.33
CA PHE A 164 -10.64 32.41 13.81
C PHE A 164 -9.91 31.23 13.14
N GLY A 165 -9.65 31.35 11.85
CA GLY A 165 -8.84 30.36 11.11
C GLY A 165 -7.39 30.28 11.61
N TYR A 166 -6.79 31.43 11.99
CA TYR A 166 -5.45 31.46 12.57
C TYR A 166 -5.43 30.87 13.99
N LEU A 167 -6.47 31.18 14.79
CA LEU A 167 -6.63 30.63 16.13
C LEU A 167 -6.86 29.12 16.13
N ILE A 168 -7.70 28.62 15.22
CA ILE A 168 -7.89 27.17 15.00
C ILE A 168 -6.59 26.50 14.54
N LYS A 169 -5.86 27.12 13.61
CA LYS A 169 -4.58 26.61 13.14
C LYS A 169 -3.52 26.56 14.25
N TYR A 170 -3.56 27.53 15.18
CA TYR A 170 -2.66 27.60 16.33
C TYR A 170 -3.06 26.60 17.41
N LEU A 171 -4.34 26.56 17.81
CA LEU A 171 -4.86 25.67 18.85
C LEU A 171 -4.89 24.19 18.44
N PHE A 172 -5.03 23.91 17.14
CA PHE A 172 -5.09 22.57 16.58
C PHE A 172 -3.92 22.26 15.64
N LYS A 173 -2.76 22.88 15.90
CA LYS A 173 -1.54 22.74 15.08
C LYS A 173 -1.19 21.29 14.79
N ASP A 174 -1.27 20.42 15.80
CA ASP A 174 -0.98 18.99 15.66
C ASP A 174 -2.02 18.26 14.79
N LYS A 175 -3.31 18.58 14.97
CA LYS A 175 -4.38 18.03 14.13
C LYS A 175 -4.29 18.53 12.69
N TYR A 176 -3.90 19.80 12.49
CA TYR A 176 -3.69 20.37 11.15
C TYR A 176 -2.46 19.77 10.45
N GLN A 177 -1.39 19.49 11.18
CA GLN A 177 -0.22 18.77 10.63
C GLN A 177 -0.58 17.33 10.26
N ARG A 178 -1.38 16.62 11.08
CA ARG A 178 -1.89 15.29 10.74
C ARG A 178 -2.80 15.29 9.50
N LEU A 179 -3.62 16.32 9.32
CA LEU A 179 -4.43 16.49 8.09
C LEU A 179 -3.54 16.71 6.85
N LYS A 180 -2.39 17.38 6.97
CA LYS A 180 -1.43 17.49 5.88
C LYS A 180 -0.81 16.14 5.54
N GLN A 181 -0.57 15.28 6.51
CA GLN A 181 -0.04 13.93 6.29
C GLN A 181 -1.01 13.03 5.54
N ILE A 182 -2.31 13.33 5.51
CA ILE A 182 -3.34 12.60 4.73
C ILE A 182 -3.36 13.05 3.26
N ASN A 183 -2.56 14.07 2.88
CA ASN A 183 -2.50 14.52 1.49
C ASN A 183 -2.01 13.38 0.57
N PRO A 184 -2.83 12.92 -0.40
CA PRO A 184 -2.45 11.84 -1.31
C PRO A 184 -1.16 12.10 -2.09
N ASP A 185 -0.81 13.37 -2.32
CA ASP A 185 0.42 13.75 -3.05
C ASP A 185 1.70 13.33 -2.33
N GLN A 186 1.67 13.18 -0.99
CA GLN A 186 2.81 12.70 -0.20
C GLN A 186 3.00 11.17 -0.25
N TYR A 187 2.01 10.44 -0.75
CA TYR A 187 2.02 8.98 -0.92
C TYR A 187 2.09 8.60 -2.40
N ASN A 188 2.56 9.54 -3.23
CA ASN A 188 2.74 9.28 -4.65
C ASN A 188 3.93 8.36 -4.86
N GLY A 189 3.66 7.19 -5.38
CA GLY A 189 4.62 6.14 -5.67
C GLY A 189 4.08 4.79 -5.20
N ALA A 190 3.57 4.01 -6.16
CA ALA A 190 3.23 2.62 -5.93
C ALA A 190 4.33 1.76 -6.52
N SER A 191 4.89 0.86 -5.71
CA SER A 191 5.97 -0.03 -6.11
C SER A 191 5.43 -1.28 -6.74
N LEU A 192 5.91 -1.66 -7.89
CA LEU A 192 5.61 -2.94 -8.52
C LEU A 192 6.59 -3.98 -7.96
N ILE A 193 6.18 -4.63 -6.86
CA ILE A 193 6.98 -5.63 -6.16
C ILE A 193 6.91 -7.00 -6.85
N GLY A 194 7.97 -7.78 -6.77
CA GLY A 194 8.06 -9.09 -7.44
C GLY A 194 8.78 -9.05 -8.79
N LEU A 195 9.38 -7.92 -9.15
CA LEU A 195 10.28 -7.77 -10.30
C LEU A 195 11.74 -7.81 -9.87
N THR A 196 12.64 -8.18 -10.79
CA THR A 196 14.07 -8.30 -10.52
C THR A 196 14.76 -6.96 -10.26
N SER A 197 14.09 -5.85 -10.57
CA SER A 197 14.57 -4.48 -10.30
C SER A 197 13.48 -3.62 -9.71
N VAL A 198 13.85 -2.50 -9.09
CA VAL A 198 12.91 -1.53 -8.51
C VAL A 198 12.14 -0.82 -9.60
N VAL A 199 10.82 -0.91 -9.53
CA VAL A 199 9.87 -0.29 -10.46
C VAL A 199 8.82 0.46 -9.65
N VAL A 200 8.72 1.78 -9.86
CA VAL A 200 7.80 2.64 -9.12
C VAL A 200 6.89 3.39 -10.09
N LYS A 201 5.60 3.28 -9.86
CA LYS A 201 4.52 3.95 -10.57
C LYS A 201 4.17 5.25 -9.86
N SER A 202 4.37 6.37 -10.52
CA SER A 202 3.83 7.66 -10.09
C SER A 202 2.41 7.87 -10.62
N HIS A 203 1.60 8.67 -9.95
CA HIS A 203 0.28 9.06 -10.44
C HIS A 203 0.43 9.89 -11.73
N GLY A 204 -0.46 9.68 -12.71
CA GLY A 204 -0.38 10.39 -14.00
C GLY A 204 -0.58 11.92 -13.89
N SER A 205 -1.28 12.39 -12.85
CA SER A 205 -1.48 13.81 -12.54
C SER A 205 -0.55 14.34 -11.44
N ALA A 206 0.54 13.62 -11.15
CA ALA A 206 1.49 14.05 -10.12
C ALA A 206 2.14 15.39 -10.49
N ASN A 207 2.17 16.31 -9.53
CA ASN A 207 2.97 17.51 -9.63
C ASN A 207 4.46 17.19 -9.42
N ILE A 208 5.33 18.17 -9.59
CA ILE A 208 6.79 18.00 -9.45
C ILE A 208 7.17 17.47 -8.07
N GLU A 209 6.55 17.98 -7.02
CA GLU A 209 6.84 17.57 -5.64
C GLU A 209 6.42 16.11 -5.40
N ALA A 210 5.21 15.74 -5.82
CA ALA A 210 4.72 14.37 -5.75
C ALA A 210 5.60 13.40 -6.56
N PHE A 211 6.06 13.79 -7.76
CA PHE A 211 6.96 12.97 -8.56
C PHE A 211 8.34 12.79 -7.89
N ALA A 212 8.84 13.84 -7.21
CA ALA A 212 10.07 13.75 -6.43
C ALA A 212 9.97 12.74 -5.28
N TYR A 213 8.81 12.63 -4.61
CA TYR A 213 8.59 11.57 -3.61
C TYR A 213 8.69 10.17 -4.22
N ALA A 214 8.14 9.94 -5.41
CA ALA A 214 8.26 8.65 -6.10
C ALA A 214 9.73 8.31 -6.43
N ILE A 215 10.54 9.31 -6.81
CA ILE A 215 11.99 9.14 -7.04
C ILE A 215 12.70 8.78 -5.75
N ALA A 216 12.41 9.50 -4.67
CA ALA A 216 13.02 9.26 -3.36
C ALA A 216 12.70 7.85 -2.85
N ASP A 217 11.46 7.39 -3.01
CA ASP A 217 11.03 6.05 -2.63
C ASP A 217 11.74 4.98 -3.46
N ALA A 218 11.83 5.14 -4.78
CA ALA A 218 12.58 4.22 -5.64
C ALA A 218 14.06 4.15 -5.27
N ALA A 219 14.69 5.29 -4.97
CA ALA A 219 16.08 5.36 -4.53
C ALA A 219 16.29 4.64 -3.18
N LEU A 220 15.34 4.78 -2.25
CA LEU A 220 15.38 4.08 -0.96
C LEU A 220 15.29 2.56 -1.16
N GLN A 221 14.36 2.09 -1.99
CA GLN A 221 14.19 0.68 -2.30
C GLN A 221 15.44 0.09 -2.97
N ALA A 222 16.05 0.82 -3.90
CA ALA A 222 17.30 0.42 -4.57
C ALA A 222 18.46 0.30 -3.57
N ARG A 223 18.65 1.33 -2.70
CA ARG A 223 19.68 1.31 -1.65
C ARG A 223 19.48 0.15 -0.66
N ARG A 224 18.24 -0.21 -0.37
CA ARG A 224 17.89 -1.31 0.53
C ARG A 224 17.84 -2.67 -0.16
N GLN A 225 18.09 -2.71 -1.47
CA GLN A 225 18.12 -3.93 -2.29
C GLN A 225 16.83 -4.77 -2.14
N ILE A 226 15.67 -4.11 -2.22
CA ILE A 226 14.36 -4.76 -1.98
C ILE A 226 14.12 -5.98 -2.87
N PRO A 227 14.36 -5.93 -4.22
CA PRO A 227 14.18 -7.11 -5.08
C PRO A 227 15.04 -8.30 -4.64
N GLN A 228 16.30 -8.07 -4.28
CA GLN A 228 17.23 -9.13 -3.85
C GLN A 228 16.80 -9.74 -2.52
N LYS A 229 16.26 -8.93 -1.61
CA LYS A 229 15.74 -9.42 -0.33
C LYS A 229 14.45 -10.22 -0.50
N ILE A 230 13.60 -9.83 -1.43
CA ILE A 230 12.42 -10.62 -1.80
C ILE A 230 12.84 -11.98 -2.34
N LEU A 231 13.79 -12.02 -3.29
CA LEU A 231 14.33 -13.28 -3.82
C LEU A 231 14.93 -14.16 -2.71
N ALA A 232 15.73 -13.58 -1.82
CA ALA A 232 16.33 -14.30 -0.70
C ALA A 232 15.28 -14.84 0.30
N GLY A 233 14.18 -14.10 0.51
CA GLY A 233 13.08 -14.54 1.36
C GLY A 233 12.27 -15.68 0.74
N LEU A 234 12.04 -15.63 -0.57
CA LEU A 234 11.39 -16.73 -1.31
C LEU A 234 12.18 -18.03 -1.20
N ASN A 235 13.49 -17.97 -1.39
CA ASN A 235 14.38 -19.14 -1.32
C ASN A 235 14.45 -19.78 0.07
N LYS A 236 14.07 -19.04 1.13
CA LYS A 236 13.99 -19.57 2.50
C LYS A 236 12.60 -20.14 2.84
N ASN A 237 11.63 -19.93 1.98
CA ASN A 237 10.25 -20.29 2.26
C ASN A 237 9.95 -21.71 1.77
N GLU A 238 9.77 -22.65 2.69
CA GLU A 238 9.52 -24.06 2.40
C GLU A 238 8.17 -24.33 1.73
N ILE A 239 7.19 -23.42 1.87
CA ILE A 239 5.84 -23.59 1.29
C ILE A 239 5.85 -23.41 -0.22
N LEU A 240 6.71 -22.51 -0.73
CA LEU A 240 6.84 -22.25 -2.17
C LEU A 240 7.79 -23.22 -2.89
N MET A 241 8.57 -24.03 -2.15
CA MET A 241 9.50 -25.00 -2.72
C MET A 241 8.88 -26.39 -2.94
N LYS A 242 7.62 -26.59 -2.59
CA LYS A 242 6.86 -27.84 -2.78
C LYS A 242 5.78 -27.68 -3.85
#